data_6789c3c4c746bfc0aabe20bfa0df200c
#
_entry.id   6789c3c4c746bfc0aabe20bfa0df200c
#
_cell.length_a   1.000
_cell.length_b   1.000
_cell.length_c   1.000
_cell.angle_alpha   90.00
_cell.angle_beta   90.00
_cell.angle_gamma   90.00
#
_symmetry.space_group_name_H-M   'P 1'
#
loop_
_entity.id
_entity.type
_entity.pdbx_description
1 polymer ?
#
loop_
_entity_poly.entity_id
_entity_poly.type
_entity_poly.pdbx_seq_one_letter_code
_entity_poly.pdbx_strand_id
1 'polypeptide(L)'
;RGLGDVYKRQLDTITLQELMRRYPLVCGMTGTAVEATDQLRQFYGLHVSVIDRNKPLQRFDEQDRIFATVDDKSAAIVAEIATIHSTGQPILVGTQDVAESEDLADALRERGIEVNVLNAKNDEQEAQIVAEAGDIGRVTVSTQMAGRGTDIKLGGANEADHDAVAELGGLAVIGTSRHRTARLDNQLRGRAGRQGDPGLSLFFVSLEDDVVQQGGEGETVRAQPAEDGRIESKRISDFVAHCQRVTEGQLLEIHAQTWKYNQLLADQRIIIDERRAKLLDTDQAWQELSQRAPERTAELREVPEEARIKAAREIMLYHLDLAWADHLELMDDVRESIHLRAIARETPIDEYHRIAAVSYTHLTLPTKA
;
A
#
# COMPACT_ATOMS: atom_id res chain seq x y z
N ARG A 1 14.12 26.63 -12.47
CA ARG A 1 13.66 26.14 -11.15
C ARG A 1 12.55 27.09 -10.69
N GLY A 2 11.30 26.61 -10.68
CA GLY A 2 10.11 27.41 -10.42
C GLY A 2 9.92 27.68 -8.94
N LEU A 3 9.25 28.78 -8.61
CA LEU A 3 8.88 29.21 -7.25
C LEU A 3 8.11 28.13 -6.45
N GLY A 4 7.60 27.09 -7.10
CA GLY A 4 6.92 25.94 -6.46
C GLY A 4 7.82 25.06 -5.59
N ASP A 5 9.13 24.99 -5.87
CA ASP A 5 10.06 24.14 -5.11
C ASP A 5 10.41 24.72 -3.73
N VAL A 6 10.25 26.01 -3.52
CA VAL A 6 10.58 26.69 -2.25
C VAL A 6 9.57 26.35 -1.15
N TYR A 7 8.31 26.08 -1.51
CA TYR A 7 7.23 25.81 -0.53
C TYR A 7 7.07 24.32 -0.16
N LYS A 8 7.75 23.41 -0.88
CA LYS A 8 7.69 21.97 -0.63
C LYS A 8 8.98 21.39 -0.04
N ARG A 9 9.74 22.19 0.70
CA ARG A 9 10.93 21.66 1.38
C ARG A 9 10.48 20.75 2.52
N GLN A 10 10.65 19.45 2.29
CA GLN A 10 10.44 18.42 3.29
C GLN A 10 11.54 18.52 4.34
N LEU A 11 11.15 18.69 5.60
CA LEU A 11 12.11 18.83 6.71
C LEU A 11 12.44 17.49 7.32
N ASP A 12 11.48 16.56 7.34
CA ASP A 12 11.62 15.22 7.88
C ASP A 12 10.53 14.31 7.33
N THR A 13 10.71 12.99 7.47
CA THR A 13 9.76 11.96 7.06
C THR A 13 9.50 10.98 8.19
N ILE A 14 8.28 10.47 8.23
CA ILE A 14 7.87 9.42 9.16
C ILE A 14 7.18 8.31 8.37
N THR A 15 7.44 7.06 8.69
CA THR A 15 6.71 5.95 8.09
C THR A 15 5.28 5.88 8.63
N LEU A 16 4.36 5.31 7.82
CA LEU A 16 2.98 5.12 8.26
C LEU A 16 2.92 4.23 9.53
N GLN A 17 3.77 3.21 9.60
CA GLN A 17 3.88 2.33 10.76
C GLN A 17 4.25 3.11 12.02
N GLU A 18 5.24 3.97 11.95
CA GLU A 18 5.65 4.82 13.08
C GLU A 18 4.53 5.82 13.46
N LEU A 19 3.89 6.42 12.46
CA LEU A 19 2.76 7.33 12.71
C LEU A 19 1.64 6.63 13.47
N MET A 20 1.25 5.42 13.06
CA MET A 20 0.19 4.65 13.74
C MET A 20 0.56 4.28 15.17
N ARG A 21 1.83 4.01 15.46
CA ARG A 21 2.31 3.71 16.82
C ARG A 21 2.24 4.90 17.78
N ARG A 22 2.14 6.13 17.28
CA ARG A 22 1.98 7.36 18.09
C ARG A 22 0.56 7.52 18.64
N TYR A 23 -0.42 6.82 18.09
CA TYR A 23 -1.78 6.86 18.62
C TYR A 23 -1.91 5.91 19.82
N PRO A 24 -2.55 6.37 20.93
CA PRO A 24 -2.73 5.55 22.13
C PRO A 24 -3.64 4.35 21.90
N LEU A 25 -4.53 4.44 20.92
CA LEU A 25 -5.45 3.38 20.53
C LEU A 25 -5.64 3.40 19.02
N VAL A 26 -5.40 2.26 18.38
CA VAL A 26 -5.63 2.04 16.95
C VAL A 26 -6.50 0.81 16.78
N CYS A 27 -7.57 0.96 16.01
CA CYS A 27 -8.42 -0.15 15.59
C CYS A 27 -8.91 0.11 14.16
N GLY A 28 -9.40 -0.94 13.49
CA GLY A 28 -9.90 -0.82 12.13
C GLY A 28 -10.82 -1.98 11.77
N MET A 29 -11.54 -1.82 10.67
CA MET A 29 -12.43 -2.84 10.12
C MET A 29 -12.15 -3.00 8.63
N THR A 30 -12.04 -4.25 8.18
CA THR A 30 -11.89 -4.59 6.76
C THR A 30 -12.34 -6.03 6.52
N GLY A 31 -12.85 -6.31 5.34
CA GLY A 31 -13.22 -7.67 4.92
C GLY A 31 -12.03 -8.55 4.56
N THR A 32 -10.80 -8.03 4.55
CA THR A 32 -9.59 -8.72 4.09
C THR A 32 -8.44 -8.64 5.11
N ALA A 33 -8.76 -8.54 6.42
CA ALA A 33 -7.75 -8.49 7.46
C ALA A 33 -7.08 -9.86 7.72
N VAL A 34 -7.80 -10.94 7.47
CA VAL A 34 -7.34 -12.32 7.78
C VAL A 34 -6.05 -12.63 7.02
N GLU A 35 -5.98 -12.27 5.75
CA GLU A 35 -4.80 -12.48 4.91
C GLU A 35 -3.59 -11.65 5.35
N ALA A 36 -3.83 -10.55 6.08
CA ALA A 36 -2.80 -9.65 6.58
C ALA A 36 -2.52 -9.79 8.09
N THR A 37 -3.01 -10.85 8.73
CA THR A 37 -2.94 -11.03 10.19
C THR A 37 -1.51 -10.92 10.71
N ASP A 38 -0.56 -11.59 10.09
CA ASP A 38 0.85 -11.58 10.52
C ASP A 38 1.49 -10.20 10.36
N GLN A 39 1.17 -9.48 9.27
CA GLN A 39 1.64 -8.11 9.04
C GLN A 39 1.07 -7.13 10.07
N LEU A 40 -0.23 -7.22 10.34
CA LEU A 40 -0.91 -6.36 11.33
C LEU A 40 -0.35 -6.58 12.73
N ARG A 41 -0.09 -7.84 13.08
CA ARG A 41 0.51 -8.20 14.37
C ARG A 41 1.97 -7.74 14.46
N GLN A 42 2.78 -7.99 13.45
CA GLN A 42 4.22 -7.73 13.45
C GLN A 42 4.53 -6.23 13.44
N PHE A 43 3.87 -5.45 12.57
CA PHE A 43 4.21 -4.05 12.36
C PHE A 43 3.41 -3.07 13.23
N TYR A 44 2.19 -3.45 13.61
CA TYR A 44 1.28 -2.55 14.32
C TYR A 44 0.85 -3.07 15.71
N GLY A 45 1.19 -4.30 16.08
CA GLY A 45 0.75 -4.93 17.31
C GLY A 45 -0.76 -5.20 17.38
N LEU A 46 -1.43 -5.23 16.21
CA LEU A 46 -2.87 -5.40 16.12
C LEU A 46 -3.24 -6.88 16.03
N HIS A 47 -4.30 -7.26 16.74
CA HIS A 47 -4.92 -8.58 16.67
C HIS A 47 -6.14 -8.55 15.76
N VAL A 48 -6.27 -9.57 14.92
CA VAL A 48 -7.41 -9.72 14.01
C VAL A 48 -8.45 -10.62 14.66
N SER A 49 -9.69 -10.12 14.74
CA SER A 49 -10.86 -10.89 15.17
C SER A 49 -11.83 -11.01 14.01
N VAL A 50 -12.26 -12.23 13.71
CA VAL A 50 -13.24 -12.50 12.66
C VAL A 50 -14.63 -12.26 13.23
N ILE A 51 -15.41 -11.43 12.55
CA ILE A 51 -16.83 -11.20 12.83
C ILE A 51 -17.63 -11.81 11.71
N ASP A 52 -18.56 -12.69 12.04
CA ASP A 52 -19.40 -13.36 11.06
C ASP A 52 -20.26 -12.38 10.27
N ARG A 53 -20.56 -12.76 9.04
CA ARG A 53 -21.40 -11.96 8.15
C ARG A 53 -22.84 -11.91 8.66
N ASN A 54 -23.49 -10.75 8.50
CA ASN A 54 -24.91 -10.59 8.86
C ASN A 54 -25.84 -11.46 7.99
N LYS A 55 -25.52 -11.61 6.68
CA LYS A 55 -26.23 -12.48 5.76
C LYS A 55 -25.29 -13.48 5.11
N PRO A 56 -25.73 -14.71 4.78
CA PRO A 56 -24.91 -15.67 4.06
C PRO A 56 -24.40 -15.10 2.72
N LEU A 57 -23.20 -15.52 2.31
CA LEU A 57 -22.66 -15.16 1.01
C LEU A 57 -23.37 -15.96 -0.08
N GLN A 58 -23.94 -15.25 -1.07
CA GLN A 58 -24.58 -15.83 -2.24
C GLN A 58 -23.74 -15.65 -3.53
N ARG A 59 -22.58 -14.96 -3.43
CA ARG A 59 -21.66 -14.84 -4.55
C ARG A 59 -21.05 -16.19 -4.89
N PHE A 60 -21.03 -16.53 -6.17
CA PHE A 60 -20.33 -17.68 -6.70
C PHE A 60 -18.93 -17.26 -7.16
N ASP A 61 -17.91 -17.86 -6.55
CA ASP A 61 -16.51 -17.63 -6.93
C ASP A 61 -16.06 -18.77 -7.87
N GLU A 62 -15.92 -18.48 -9.18
CA GLU A 62 -15.44 -19.46 -10.15
C GLU A 62 -13.94 -19.73 -9.97
N GLN A 63 -13.52 -20.90 -10.48
CA GLN A 63 -12.10 -21.20 -10.59
C GLN A 63 -11.45 -20.31 -11.65
N ASP A 64 -10.17 -19.99 -11.42
CA ASP A 64 -9.39 -19.21 -12.39
C ASP A 64 -9.37 -19.88 -13.75
N ARG A 65 -9.54 -19.09 -14.80
CA ARG A 65 -9.32 -19.51 -16.16
C ARG A 65 -7.89 -19.20 -16.55
N ILE A 66 -7.09 -20.24 -16.82
CA ILE A 66 -5.66 -20.12 -17.03
C ILE A 66 -5.35 -20.30 -18.51
N PHE A 67 -4.49 -19.45 -19.05
CA PHE A 67 -4.09 -19.40 -20.46
C PHE A 67 -2.57 -19.47 -20.60
N ALA A 68 -2.12 -19.93 -21.79
CA ALA A 68 -0.70 -20.00 -22.07
C ALA A 68 -0.08 -18.63 -22.28
N THR A 69 -0.79 -17.74 -23.00
CA THR A 69 -0.31 -16.42 -23.42
C THR A 69 -1.24 -15.31 -22.93
N VAL A 70 -0.74 -14.08 -22.88
CA VAL A 70 -1.54 -12.88 -22.59
C VAL A 70 -2.57 -12.63 -23.70
N ASP A 71 -2.23 -12.90 -24.96
CA ASP A 71 -3.12 -12.67 -26.09
C ASP A 71 -4.37 -13.58 -26.03
N ASP A 72 -4.18 -14.89 -25.78
CA ASP A 72 -5.29 -15.83 -25.61
C ASP A 72 -6.17 -15.44 -24.43
N LYS A 73 -5.56 -15.03 -23.31
CA LYS A 73 -6.26 -14.52 -22.11
C LYS A 73 -7.11 -13.31 -22.45
N SER A 74 -6.54 -12.31 -23.13
CA SER A 74 -7.22 -11.07 -23.49
C SER A 74 -8.41 -11.31 -24.42
N ALA A 75 -8.24 -12.18 -25.41
CA ALA A 75 -9.32 -12.59 -26.31
C ALA A 75 -10.46 -13.28 -25.54
N ALA A 76 -10.12 -14.14 -24.59
CA ALA A 76 -11.10 -14.85 -23.75
C ALA A 76 -11.84 -13.91 -22.79
N ILE A 77 -11.17 -12.90 -22.19
CA ILE A 77 -11.79 -11.87 -21.35
C ILE A 77 -12.84 -11.12 -22.15
N VAL A 78 -12.50 -10.62 -23.35
CA VAL A 78 -13.43 -9.87 -24.19
C VAL A 78 -14.62 -10.74 -24.63
N ALA A 79 -14.40 -12.02 -24.93
CA ALA A 79 -15.46 -12.97 -25.27
C ALA A 79 -16.42 -13.23 -24.08
N GLU A 80 -15.87 -13.40 -22.88
CA GLU A 80 -16.66 -13.63 -21.66
C GLU A 80 -17.51 -12.41 -21.31
N ILE A 81 -16.89 -11.21 -21.35
CA ILE A 81 -17.61 -9.95 -21.10
C ILE A 81 -18.78 -9.82 -22.08
N ALA A 82 -18.57 -10.09 -23.36
CA ALA A 82 -19.64 -10.06 -24.36
C ALA A 82 -20.76 -11.06 -24.05
N THR A 83 -20.42 -12.25 -23.59
CA THR A 83 -21.37 -13.30 -23.22
C THR A 83 -22.21 -12.87 -22.02
N ILE A 84 -21.60 -12.39 -20.94
CA ILE A 84 -22.29 -11.94 -19.74
C ILE A 84 -23.12 -10.67 -20.05
N HIS A 85 -22.56 -9.71 -20.79
CA HIS A 85 -23.26 -8.50 -21.20
C HIS A 85 -24.55 -8.79 -21.98
N SER A 86 -24.54 -9.85 -22.83
CA SER A 86 -25.74 -10.25 -23.59
C SER A 86 -26.92 -10.69 -22.72
N THR A 87 -26.67 -11.06 -21.45
CA THR A 87 -27.72 -11.41 -20.47
C THR A 87 -28.31 -10.18 -19.78
N GLY A 88 -27.68 -9.02 -19.90
CA GLY A 88 -28.01 -7.81 -19.16
C GLY A 88 -27.40 -7.73 -17.75
N GLN A 89 -26.60 -8.71 -17.34
CA GLN A 89 -25.90 -8.69 -16.05
C GLN A 89 -24.86 -7.57 -16.02
N PRO A 90 -24.80 -6.71 -14.96
CA PRO A 90 -23.75 -5.70 -14.82
C PRO A 90 -22.39 -6.33 -14.57
N ILE A 91 -21.35 -5.72 -15.13
CA ILE A 91 -19.98 -6.26 -15.09
C ILE A 91 -19.01 -5.20 -14.58
N LEU A 92 -18.23 -5.56 -13.58
CA LEU A 92 -17.05 -4.82 -13.13
C LEU A 92 -15.80 -5.59 -13.49
N VAL A 93 -14.92 -4.97 -14.27
CA VAL A 93 -13.62 -5.55 -14.63
C VAL A 93 -12.52 -4.84 -13.87
N GLY A 94 -11.70 -5.58 -13.13
CA GLY A 94 -10.52 -5.08 -12.46
C GLY A 94 -9.27 -5.35 -13.29
N THR A 95 -8.55 -4.30 -13.69
CA THR A 95 -7.30 -4.35 -14.45
C THR A 95 -6.11 -3.99 -13.56
N GLN A 96 -4.88 -4.32 -14.00
CA GLN A 96 -3.65 -4.07 -13.25
C GLN A 96 -3.24 -2.59 -13.30
N ASP A 97 -3.38 -1.96 -14.47
CA ASP A 97 -2.97 -0.58 -14.70
C ASP A 97 -3.91 0.16 -15.66
N VAL A 98 -3.58 1.43 -15.91
CA VAL A 98 -4.37 2.32 -16.75
C VAL A 98 -4.30 1.92 -18.22
N ALA A 99 -3.14 1.46 -18.71
CA ALA A 99 -2.96 1.09 -20.11
C ALA A 99 -3.83 -0.14 -20.43
N GLU A 100 -3.77 -1.19 -19.61
CA GLU A 100 -4.63 -2.37 -19.77
C GLU A 100 -6.12 -2.00 -19.73
N SER A 101 -6.51 -1.03 -18.88
CA SER A 101 -7.91 -0.60 -18.81
C SER A 101 -8.39 0.13 -20.06
N GLU A 102 -7.52 0.91 -20.70
CA GLU A 102 -7.80 1.62 -21.95
C GLU A 102 -7.86 0.64 -23.13
N ASP A 103 -6.88 -0.26 -23.26
CA ASP A 103 -6.81 -1.29 -24.32
C ASP A 103 -8.04 -2.21 -24.27
N LEU A 104 -8.42 -2.68 -23.08
CA LEU A 104 -9.61 -3.52 -22.92
C LEU A 104 -10.89 -2.77 -23.27
N ALA A 105 -11.02 -1.50 -22.86
CA ALA A 105 -12.18 -0.69 -23.18
C ALA A 105 -12.31 -0.47 -24.68
N ASP A 106 -11.22 -0.25 -25.40
CA ASP A 106 -11.21 -0.08 -26.83
C ASP A 106 -11.61 -1.38 -27.56
N ALA A 107 -11.07 -2.52 -27.13
CA ALA A 107 -11.45 -3.82 -27.68
C ALA A 107 -12.96 -4.16 -27.47
N LEU A 108 -13.53 -3.73 -26.36
CA LEU A 108 -14.96 -3.92 -26.09
C LEU A 108 -15.83 -2.96 -26.95
N ARG A 109 -15.40 -1.71 -27.12
CA ARG A 109 -16.09 -0.73 -27.99
C ARG A 109 -16.08 -1.16 -29.45
N GLU A 110 -15.00 -1.78 -29.94
CA GLU A 110 -14.95 -2.36 -31.27
C GLU A 110 -16.01 -3.46 -31.49
N ARG A 111 -16.43 -4.13 -30.42
CA ARG A 111 -17.54 -5.11 -30.42
C ARG A 111 -18.92 -4.48 -30.18
N GLY A 112 -18.98 -3.16 -30.09
CA GLY A 112 -20.25 -2.43 -29.90
C GLY A 112 -20.74 -2.42 -28.45
N ILE A 113 -19.89 -2.75 -27.47
CA ILE A 113 -20.20 -2.71 -26.04
C ILE A 113 -19.81 -1.35 -25.47
N GLU A 114 -20.77 -0.65 -24.87
CA GLU A 114 -20.50 0.61 -24.17
C GLU A 114 -19.77 0.35 -22.86
N VAL A 115 -18.65 1.04 -22.62
CA VAL A 115 -17.78 0.82 -21.46
C VAL A 115 -17.49 2.13 -20.74
N ASN A 116 -17.74 2.15 -19.45
CA ASN A 116 -17.26 3.18 -18.53
C ASN A 116 -15.87 2.81 -18.01
N VAL A 117 -14.90 3.73 -18.12
CA VAL A 117 -13.54 3.52 -17.61
C VAL A 117 -13.35 4.36 -16.36
N LEU A 118 -13.00 3.68 -15.28
CA LEU A 118 -12.72 4.26 -13.98
C LEU A 118 -11.22 4.15 -13.67
N ASN A 119 -10.50 5.24 -13.84
CA ASN A 119 -9.06 5.33 -13.57
C ASN A 119 -8.69 6.68 -12.94
N ALA A 120 -7.46 6.83 -12.47
CA ALA A 120 -6.96 8.03 -11.79
C ALA A 120 -7.02 9.33 -12.63
N LYS A 121 -7.40 9.25 -13.91
CA LYS A 121 -7.58 10.43 -14.78
C LYS A 121 -8.96 11.08 -14.64
N ASN A 122 -9.94 10.38 -14.05
CA ASN A 122 -11.37 10.74 -14.05
C ASN A 122 -11.96 10.93 -12.64
N ASP A 123 -11.20 11.44 -11.69
CA ASP A 123 -11.59 11.56 -10.27
C ASP A 123 -12.93 12.28 -10.05
N GLU A 124 -13.24 13.33 -10.83
CA GLU A 124 -14.49 14.09 -10.68
C GLU A 124 -15.75 13.29 -11.08
N GLN A 125 -15.59 12.30 -11.96
CA GLN A 125 -16.69 11.44 -12.44
C GLN A 125 -16.76 10.09 -11.70
N GLU A 126 -15.77 9.79 -10.85
CA GLU A 126 -15.62 8.51 -10.17
C GLU A 126 -16.91 8.11 -9.42
N ALA A 127 -17.45 9.00 -8.61
CA ALA A 127 -18.65 8.71 -7.81
C ALA A 127 -19.88 8.40 -8.68
N GLN A 128 -20.04 9.07 -9.83
CA GLN A 128 -21.13 8.81 -10.75
C GLN A 128 -20.96 7.46 -11.45
N ILE A 129 -19.76 7.18 -11.98
CA ILE A 129 -19.48 5.90 -12.67
C ILE A 129 -19.71 4.72 -11.72
N VAL A 130 -19.26 4.84 -10.45
CA VAL A 130 -19.49 3.78 -9.46
C VAL A 130 -20.96 3.63 -9.12
N ALA A 131 -21.72 4.73 -9.04
CA ALA A 131 -23.15 4.69 -8.77
C ALA A 131 -23.94 3.98 -9.89
N GLU A 132 -23.49 4.11 -11.15
CA GLU A 132 -24.11 3.48 -12.32
C GLU A 132 -23.59 2.05 -12.58
N ALA A 133 -22.51 1.63 -11.93
CA ALA A 133 -21.84 0.33 -12.22
C ALA A 133 -22.73 -0.89 -11.92
N GLY A 134 -23.79 -0.73 -11.13
CA GLY A 134 -24.78 -1.76 -10.82
C GLY A 134 -26.01 -1.76 -11.70
N ASP A 135 -26.13 -0.87 -12.69
CA ASP A 135 -27.25 -0.81 -13.61
C ASP A 135 -27.25 -1.99 -14.58
N ILE A 136 -28.44 -2.38 -15.05
CA ILE A 136 -28.62 -3.48 -16.02
C ILE A 136 -27.76 -3.23 -17.26
N GLY A 137 -26.97 -4.23 -17.65
CA GLY A 137 -26.13 -4.22 -18.83
C GLY A 137 -24.93 -3.28 -18.78
N ARG A 138 -24.66 -2.63 -17.66
CA ARG A 138 -23.51 -1.73 -17.52
C ARG A 138 -22.19 -2.51 -17.46
N VAL A 139 -21.21 -2.06 -18.24
CA VAL A 139 -19.83 -2.58 -18.18
C VAL A 139 -18.92 -1.47 -17.67
N THR A 140 -18.25 -1.72 -16.56
CA THR A 140 -17.30 -0.80 -15.93
C THR A 140 -15.93 -1.45 -15.87
N VAL A 141 -14.94 -0.83 -16.50
CA VAL A 141 -13.53 -1.24 -16.39
C VAL A 141 -12.83 -0.31 -15.41
N SER A 142 -12.21 -0.87 -14.40
CA SER A 142 -11.63 -0.13 -13.29
C SER A 142 -10.20 -0.58 -13.01
N THR A 143 -9.28 0.35 -12.83
CA THR A 143 -8.00 0.02 -12.20
C THR A 143 -8.23 -0.36 -10.74
N GLN A 144 -7.35 -1.17 -10.18
CA GLN A 144 -7.48 -1.81 -8.88
C GLN A 144 -7.88 -0.88 -7.72
N MET A 145 -7.41 0.35 -7.74
CA MET A 145 -7.60 1.30 -6.63
C MET A 145 -8.81 2.22 -6.82
N ALA A 146 -9.33 2.34 -8.03
CA ALA A 146 -10.43 3.22 -8.34
C ALA A 146 -11.75 2.72 -7.73
N GLY A 147 -12.61 3.62 -7.30
CA GLY A 147 -13.89 3.31 -6.64
C GLY A 147 -13.77 2.69 -5.24
N ARG A 148 -12.57 2.70 -4.62
CA ARG A 148 -12.40 2.17 -3.27
C ARG A 148 -13.14 3.02 -2.25
N GLY A 149 -13.89 2.35 -1.35
CA GLY A 149 -14.69 3.02 -0.31
C GLY A 149 -16.10 3.36 -0.74
N THR A 150 -16.43 3.26 -2.04
CA THR A 150 -17.79 3.46 -2.56
C THR A 150 -18.49 2.11 -2.80
N ASP A 151 -19.73 1.99 -2.39
CA ASP A 151 -20.54 0.79 -2.59
C ASP A 151 -21.19 0.78 -3.97
N ILE A 152 -21.13 -0.36 -4.66
CA ILE A 152 -21.84 -0.59 -5.92
C ILE A 152 -23.19 -1.23 -5.56
N LYS A 153 -24.27 -0.50 -5.81
CA LYS A 153 -25.63 -0.95 -5.53
C LYS A 153 -26.24 -1.58 -6.77
N LEU A 154 -26.84 -2.75 -6.62
CA LEU A 154 -27.55 -3.39 -7.70
C LEU A 154 -28.76 -2.55 -8.13
N GLY A 155 -28.94 -2.35 -9.44
CA GLY A 155 -29.99 -1.49 -10.00
C GLY A 155 -29.67 0.00 -9.89
N GLY A 156 -28.38 0.36 -9.71
CA GLY A 156 -27.88 1.73 -9.70
C GLY A 156 -28.13 2.49 -8.41
N ALA A 157 -27.91 3.80 -8.45
CA ALA A 157 -27.95 4.67 -7.27
C ALA A 157 -29.28 4.60 -6.49
N ASN A 158 -30.40 4.44 -7.19
CA ASN A 158 -31.74 4.42 -6.63
C ASN A 158 -32.26 3.01 -6.33
N GLU A 159 -31.48 1.97 -6.65
CA GLU A 159 -31.80 0.55 -6.45
C GLU A 159 -33.17 0.16 -7.12
N ALA A 160 -33.58 0.91 -8.16
CA ALA A 160 -34.89 0.73 -8.78
C ALA A 160 -35.05 -0.65 -9.44
N ASP A 161 -33.97 -1.17 -10.01
CA ASP A 161 -33.93 -2.44 -10.71
C ASP A 161 -33.16 -3.53 -9.91
N HIS A 162 -33.04 -3.35 -8.57
CA HIS A 162 -32.30 -4.27 -7.70
C HIS A 162 -32.69 -5.74 -7.90
N ASP A 163 -34.01 -6.04 -7.81
CA ASP A 163 -34.51 -7.42 -7.92
C ASP A 163 -34.27 -8.01 -9.32
N ALA A 164 -34.42 -7.19 -10.36
CA ALA A 164 -34.15 -7.61 -11.74
C ALA A 164 -32.64 -7.97 -11.93
N VAL A 165 -31.74 -7.14 -11.40
CA VAL A 165 -30.30 -7.41 -11.45
C VAL A 165 -29.95 -8.63 -10.60
N ALA A 166 -30.59 -8.79 -9.45
CA ALA A 166 -30.38 -9.98 -8.59
C ALA A 166 -30.83 -11.27 -9.30
N GLU A 167 -31.94 -11.25 -10.04
CA GLU A 167 -32.41 -12.39 -10.86
C GLU A 167 -31.43 -12.72 -12.01
N LEU A 168 -30.73 -11.72 -12.56
CA LEU A 168 -29.66 -11.91 -13.55
C LEU A 168 -28.37 -12.49 -12.96
N GLY A 169 -28.28 -12.67 -11.63
CA GLY A 169 -27.12 -13.19 -10.93
C GLY A 169 -26.29 -12.12 -10.21
N GLY A 170 -26.79 -10.90 -10.10
CA GLY A 170 -26.14 -9.78 -9.42
C GLY A 170 -24.93 -9.22 -10.19
N LEU A 171 -23.98 -8.59 -9.51
CA LEU A 171 -22.79 -8.02 -10.14
C LEU A 171 -21.79 -9.13 -10.50
N ALA A 172 -21.35 -9.17 -11.77
CA ALA A 172 -20.25 -10.00 -12.21
C ALA A 172 -18.91 -9.22 -12.05
N VAL A 173 -17.97 -9.79 -11.32
CA VAL A 173 -16.63 -9.23 -11.13
C VAL A 173 -15.61 -10.08 -11.87
N ILE A 174 -14.87 -9.45 -12.79
CA ILE A 174 -13.84 -10.10 -13.59
C ILE A 174 -12.48 -9.49 -13.24
N GLY A 175 -11.51 -10.32 -12.82
CA GLY A 175 -10.11 -9.91 -12.69
C GLY A 175 -9.33 -10.31 -13.95
N THR A 176 -8.59 -9.39 -14.53
CA THR A 176 -7.80 -9.65 -15.75
C THR A 176 -6.48 -10.37 -15.47
N SER A 177 -6.05 -10.37 -14.20
CA SER A 177 -4.97 -11.21 -13.69
C SER A 177 -5.07 -11.37 -12.17
N ARG A 178 -4.24 -12.24 -11.59
CA ARG A 178 -4.05 -12.28 -10.13
C ARG A 178 -3.12 -11.15 -9.70
N HIS A 179 -3.42 -10.57 -8.55
CA HIS A 179 -2.54 -9.60 -7.93
C HIS A 179 -1.41 -10.29 -7.18
N ARG A 180 -0.38 -9.52 -6.82
CA ARG A 180 0.76 -10.02 -6.02
C ARG A 180 0.36 -10.49 -4.62
N THR A 181 -0.82 -10.09 -4.13
CA THR A 181 -1.35 -10.51 -2.83
C THR A 181 -2.79 -10.98 -2.96
N ALA A 182 -3.13 -12.08 -2.31
CA ALA A 182 -4.48 -12.63 -2.27
C ALA A 182 -5.51 -11.64 -1.67
N ARG A 183 -5.04 -10.76 -0.76
CA ARG A 183 -5.85 -9.69 -0.17
C ARG A 183 -6.44 -8.76 -1.23
N LEU A 184 -5.68 -8.40 -2.25
CA LEU A 184 -6.14 -7.51 -3.32
C LEU A 184 -7.18 -8.20 -4.21
N ASP A 185 -6.98 -9.47 -4.53
CA ASP A 185 -7.99 -10.28 -5.25
C ASP A 185 -9.29 -10.34 -4.46
N ASN A 186 -9.21 -10.55 -3.14
CA ASN A 186 -10.39 -10.60 -2.27
C ASN A 186 -11.07 -9.23 -2.13
N GLN A 187 -10.35 -8.12 -2.23
CA GLN A 187 -10.94 -6.79 -2.31
C GLN A 187 -11.73 -6.58 -3.60
N LEU A 188 -11.22 -7.09 -4.72
CA LEU A 188 -11.94 -7.04 -6.01
C LEU A 188 -13.18 -7.95 -5.95
N ARG A 189 -13.03 -9.22 -5.55
CA ARG A 189 -14.17 -10.15 -5.35
C ARG A 189 -15.24 -9.56 -4.44
N GLY A 190 -14.81 -8.88 -3.37
CA GLY A 190 -15.70 -8.25 -2.39
C GLY A 190 -16.54 -7.08 -2.92
N ARG A 191 -16.38 -6.71 -4.19
CA ARG A 191 -17.30 -5.76 -4.86
C ARG A 191 -18.64 -6.39 -5.18
N ALA A 192 -18.68 -7.72 -5.41
CA ALA A 192 -19.91 -8.48 -5.66
C ALA A 192 -20.36 -9.26 -4.41
N GLY A 193 -21.65 -9.61 -4.36
CA GLY A 193 -22.23 -10.44 -3.30
C GLY A 193 -22.31 -9.74 -1.95
N ARG A 194 -22.60 -8.44 -1.94
CA ARG A 194 -22.74 -7.64 -0.73
C ARG A 194 -24.13 -7.80 -0.13
N GLN A 195 -24.24 -7.67 1.19
CA GLN A 195 -25.51 -7.68 1.94
C GLN A 195 -26.43 -8.88 1.67
N GLY A 196 -25.86 -10.00 1.19
CA GLY A 196 -26.58 -11.22 0.85
C GLY A 196 -27.13 -11.25 -0.57
N ASP A 197 -26.73 -10.30 -1.41
CA ASP A 197 -27.06 -10.32 -2.83
C ASP A 197 -26.29 -11.42 -3.57
N PRO A 198 -26.81 -11.94 -4.69
CA PRO A 198 -26.04 -12.80 -5.57
C PRO A 198 -24.90 -12.04 -6.25
N GLY A 199 -23.99 -12.76 -6.83
CA GLY A 199 -22.87 -12.19 -7.57
C GLY A 199 -22.00 -13.29 -8.15
N LEU A 200 -21.13 -12.89 -9.08
CA LEU A 200 -20.15 -13.76 -9.72
C LEU A 200 -18.75 -13.17 -9.53
N SER A 201 -17.74 -13.99 -9.29
CA SER A 201 -16.36 -13.56 -9.44
C SER A 201 -15.56 -14.58 -10.25
N LEU A 202 -14.76 -14.08 -11.18
CA LEU A 202 -13.96 -14.88 -12.10
C LEU A 202 -12.62 -14.18 -12.36
N PHE A 203 -11.53 -14.94 -12.35
CA PHE A 203 -10.20 -14.42 -12.67
C PHE A 203 -9.64 -15.12 -13.90
N PHE A 204 -9.04 -14.33 -14.77
CA PHE A 204 -8.28 -14.80 -15.91
C PHE A 204 -6.79 -14.66 -15.60
N VAL A 205 -6.01 -15.68 -15.89
CA VAL A 205 -4.57 -15.71 -15.58
C VAL A 205 -3.82 -16.23 -16.80
N SER A 206 -2.72 -15.59 -17.14
CA SER A 206 -1.77 -16.11 -18.12
C SER A 206 -0.51 -16.62 -17.41
N LEU A 207 0.13 -17.64 -17.99
CA LEU A 207 1.46 -18.05 -17.54
C LEU A 207 2.52 -16.96 -17.78
N GLU A 208 2.22 -15.97 -18.61
CA GLU A 208 3.06 -14.80 -18.89
C GLU A 208 2.79 -13.62 -17.94
N ASP A 209 1.76 -13.68 -17.07
CA ASP A 209 1.46 -12.62 -16.12
C ASP A 209 2.63 -12.41 -15.14
N ASP A 210 2.87 -11.17 -14.77
CA ASP A 210 3.97 -10.76 -13.88
C ASP A 210 4.02 -11.57 -12.59
N VAL A 211 2.87 -11.85 -11.96
CA VAL A 211 2.79 -12.62 -10.73
C VAL A 211 3.29 -14.06 -10.92
N VAL A 212 3.02 -14.64 -12.08
CA VAL A 212 3.46 -16.01 -12.41
C VAL A 212 4.94 -16.02 -12.78
N GLN A 213 5.39 -15.04 -13.57
CA GLN A 213 6.80 -14.94 -13.98
C GLN A 213 7.72 -14.66 -12.78
N GLN A 214 7.34 -13.75 -11.88
CA GLN A 214 8.15 -13.41 -10.70
C GLN A 214 8.10 -14.51 -9.64
N GLY A 215 6.92 -15.08 -9.36
CA GLY A 215 6.78 -16.12 -8.34
C GLY A 215 7.23 -17.51 -8.79
N GLY A 216 7.29 -17.74 -10.10
CA GLY A 216 7.73 -19.00 -10.70
C GLY A 216 9.16 -18.97 -11.24
N GLU A 217 9.99 -17.99 -10.85
CA GLU A 217 11.35 -17.84 -11.33
C GLU A 217 12.17 -19.11 -11.10
N GLY A 218 12.70 -19.66 -12.21
CA GLY A 218 13.47 -20.92 -12.20
C GLY A 218 12.64 -22.20 -12.34
N GLU A 219 11.30 -22.12 -12.35
CA GLU A 219 10.44 -23.27 -12.58
C GLU A 219 9.91 -23.31 -14.02
N THR A 220 10.10 -24.42 -14.71
CA THR A 220 9.55 -24.61 -16.06
C THR A 220 8.31 -25.50 -15.97
N VAL A 221 7.14 -24.92 -16.16
CA VAL A 221 5.89 -25.66 -16.19
C VAL A 221 5.46 -25.91 -17.64
N ARG A 222 5.37 -27.20 -18.03
CA ARG A 222 4.84 -27.55 -19.35
C ARG A 222 3.33 -27.61 -19.27
N ALA A 223 2.68 -26.75 -20.04
CA ALA A 223 1.25 -26.75 -20.24
C ALA A 223 0.90 -27.27 -21.64
N GLN A 224 -0.24 -27.93 -21.77
CA GLN A 224 -0.83 -28.24 -23.06
C GLN A 224 -2.16 -27.48 -23.13
N PRO A 225 -2.19 -26.32 -23.81
CA PRO A 225 -3.41 -25.59 -23.98
C PRO A 225 -4.40 -26.32 -24.89
N ALA A 226 -5.69 -26.12 -24.66
CA ALA A 226 -6.75 -26.49 -25.57
C ALA A 226 -6.73 -25.60 -26.84
N GLU A 227 -7.65 -25.82 -27.78
CA GLU A 227 -7.72 -25.03 -29.03
C GLU A 227 -7.98 -23.55 -28.79
N ASP A 228 -8.62 -23.19 -27.70
CA ASP A 228 -8.91 -21.82 -27.23
C ASP A 228 -7.80 -21.22 -26.37
N GLY A 229 -6.65 -21.85 -26.25
CA GLY A 229 -5.51 -21.42 -25.44
C GLY A 229 -5.68 -21.71 -23.93
N ARG A 230 -6.85 -22.19 -23.46
CA ARG A 230 -7.13 -22.47 -22.06
C ARG A 230 -6.40 -23.71 -21.56
N ILE A 231 -5.94 -23.67 -20.32
CA ILE A 231 -5.24 -24.76 -19.65
C ILE A 231 -6.11 -25.31 -18.52
N GLU A 232 -6.63 -26.49 -18.68
CA GLU A 232 -7.41 -27.20 -17.64
C GLU A 232 -6.53 -28.23 -16.91
N SER A 233 -5.76 -27.76 -15.95
CA SER A 233 -4.84 -28.58 -15.16
C SER A 233 -4.77 -28.12 -13.72
N LYS A 234 -5.17 -29.01 -12.79
CA LYS A 234 -5.03 -28.72 -11.36
C LYS A 234 -3.59 -28.40 -10.98
N ARG A 235 -2.61 -29.08 -11.57
CA ARG A 235 -1.18 -28.78 -11.32
C ARG A 235 -0.81 -27.35 -11.69
N ILE A 236 -1.36 -26.83 -12.77
CA ILE A 236 -1.11 -25.46 -13.22
C ILE A 236 -1.83 -24.46 -12.30
N SER A 237 -3.06 -24.75 -11.88
CA SER A 237 -3.77 -23.91 -10.90
C SER A 237 -3.02 -23.85 -9.55
N ASP A 238 -2.52 -25.00 -9.08
CA ASP A 238 -1.73 -25.06 -7.85
C ASP A 238 -0.39 -24.28 -7.99
N PHE A 239 0.21 -24.33 -9.19
CA PHE A 239 1.42 -23.56 -9.51
C PHE A 239 1.15 -22.04 -9.50
N VAL A 240 0.10 -21.57 -10.15
CA VAL A 240 -0.29 -20.14 -10.12
C VAL A 240 -0.50 -19.66 -8.66
N ALA A 241 -1.22 -20.46 -7.86
CA ALA A 241 -1.42 -20.16 -6.45
C ALA A 241 -0.10 -20.18 -5.65
N HIS A 242 0.85 -21.04 -6.03
CA HIS A 242 2.20 -21.05 -5.44
C HIS A 242 2.95 -19.75 -5.79
N CYS A 243 2.97 -19.34 -7.06
CA CYS A 243 3.61 -18.12 -7.52
C CYS A 243 3.10 -16.89 -6.75
N GLN A 244 1.78 -16.78 -6.55
CA GLN A 244 1.20 -15.70 -5.77
C GLN A 244 1.69 -15.71 -4.32
N ARG A 245 1.78 -16.86 -3.65
CA ARG A 245 2.33 -16.95 -2.29
C ARG A 245 3.81 -16.56 -2.22
N VAL A 246 4.61 -16.91 -3.23
CA VAL A 246 6.02 -16.53 -3.31
C VAL A 246 6.16 -15.02 -3.44
N THR A 247 5.43 -14.39 -4.37
CA THR A 247 5.47 -12.92 -4.55
C THR A 247 4.96 -12.18 -3.32
N GLU A 248 3.93 -12.69 -2.64
CA GLU A 248 3.43 -12.12 -1.38
C GLU A 248 4.48 -12.22 -0.26
N GLY A 249 5.18 -13.36 -0.16
CA GLY A 249 6.28 -13.56 0.78
C GLY A 249 7.46 -12.61 0.53
N GLN A 250 7.83 -12.41 -0.72
CA GLN A 250 8.86 -11.44 -1.12
C GLN A 250 8.50 -10.00 -0.74
N LEU A 251 7.26 -9.59 -0.97
CA LEU A 251 6.77 -8.27 -0.57
C LEU A 251 6.81 -8.10 0.94
N LEU A 252 6.40 -9.13 1.70
CA LEU A 252 6.45 -9.11 3.16
C LEU A 252 7.89 -8.96 3.66
N GLU A 253 8.84 -9.67 3.07
CA GLU A 253 10.27 -9.58 3.42
C GLU A 253 10.82 -8.17 3.16
N ILE A 254 10.51 -7.57 1.99
CA ILE A 254 10.91 -6.19 1.67
C ILE A 254 10.33 -5.21 2.71
N HIS A 255 9.07 -5.36 3.07
CA HIS A 255 8.43 -4.52 4.09
C HIS A 255 9.08 -4.72 5.47
N ALA A 256 9.38 -5.97 5.85
CA ALA A 256 10.01 -6.28 7.12
C ALA A 256 11.42 -5.69 7.22
N GLN A 257 12.21 -5.76 6.15
CA GLN A 257 13.53 -5.17 6.11
C GLN A 257 13.45 -3.64 6.18
N THR A 258 12.62 -3.02 5.35
CA THR A 258 12.41 -1.56 5.39
C THR A 258 12.00 -1.08 6.78
N TRP A 259 11.12 -1.83 7.44
CA TRP A 259 10.68 -1.51 8.80
C TRP A 259 11.84 -1.57 9.81
N LYS A 260 12.73 -2.59 9.75
CA LYS A 260 13.90 -2.71 10.64
C LYS A 260 14.84 -1.49 10.56
N TYR A 261 15.12 -1.00 9.35
CA TYR A 261 15.93 0.20 9.15
C TYR A 261 15.28 1.45 9.74
N ASN A 262 13.97 1.61 9.54
CA ASN A 262 13.25 2.79 10.00
C ASN A 262 12.99 2.78 11.51
N GLN A 263 12.83 1.61 12.13
CA GLN A 263 12.56 1.50 13.57
C GLN A 263 13.66 2.12 14.42
N LEU A 264 14.92 1.91 14.05
CA LEU A 264 16.05 2.49 14.77
C LEU A 264 16.00 4.02 14.79
N LEU A 265 15.75 4.63 13.64
CA LEU A 265 15.60 6.09 13.55
C LEU A 265 14.37 6.59 14.30
N ALA A 266 13.27 5.82 14.31
CA ALA A 266 12.08 6.14 15.07
C ALA A 266 12.35 6.16 16.59
N ASP A 267 13.08 5.18 17.10
CA ASP A 267 13.46 5.13 18.52
C ASP A 267 14.39 6.29 18.90
N GLN A 268 15.36 6.62 18.05
CA GLN A 268 16.24 7.79 18.23
C GLN A 268 15.46 9.11 18.19
N ARG A 269 14.47 9.24 17.28
CA ARG A 269 13.60 10.41 17.18
C ARG A 269 12.81 10.66 18.45
N ILE A 270 12.27 9.63 19.09
CA ILE A 270 11.54 9.78 20.35
C ILE A 270 12.43 10.47 21.40
N ILE A 271 13.70 10.06 21.52
CA ILE A 271 14.64 10.63 22.47
C ILE A 271 14.96 12.10 22.12
N ILE A 272 15.13 12.40 20.84
CA ILE A 272 15.37 13.79 20.37
C ILE A 272 14.14 14.67 20.61
N ASP A 273 12.94 14.18 20.31
CA ASP A 273 11.67 14.89 20.55
C ASP A 273 11.47 15.19 22.04
N GLU A 274 11.73 14.23 22.93
CA GLU A 274 11.67 14.44 24.38
C GLU A 274 12.67 15.48 24.86
N ARG A 275 13.91 15.44 24.34
CA ARG A 275 14.93 16.43 24.65
C ARG A 275 14.53 17.82 24.17
N ARG A 276 14.02 17.89 22.94
CA ARG A 276 13.54 19.12 22.32
C ARG A 276 12.38 19.73 23.12
N ALA A 277 11.43 18.92 23.55
CA ALA A 277 10.33 19.36 24.41
C ALA A 277 10.84 19.94 25.74
N LYS A 278 11.78 19.27 26.41
CA LYS A 278 12.40 19.78 27.64
C LYS A 278 13.09 21.13 27.44
N LEU A 279 13.82 21.29 26.34
CA LEU A 279 14.46 22.58 26.01
C LEU A 279 13.45 23.69 25.70
N LEU A 280 12.29 23.33 25.11
CA LEU A 280 11.22 24.29 24.77
C LEU A 280 10.43 24.73 26.01
N ASP A 281 10.09 23.81 26.90
CA ASP A 281 9.11 24.02 27.96
C ASP A 281 9.74 24.42 29.29
N THR A 282 11.08 24.32 29.42
CA THR A 282 11.79 24.58 30.67
C THR A 282 12.97 25.52 30.48
N ASP A 283 13.66 25.83 31.57
CA ASP A 283 14.93 26.59 31.59
C ASP A 283 16.18 25.71 31.46
N GLN A 284 15.98 24.40 31.14
CA GLN A 284 17.05 23.41 31.05
C GLN A 284 18.18 23.84 30.10
N ALA A 285 17.84 24.54 29.01
CA ALA A 285 18.83 25.06 28.08
C ALA A 285 19.85 26.01 28.76
N TRP A 286 19.38 26.89 29.59
CA TRP A 286 20.24 27.81 30.36
C TRP A 286 21.01 27.04 31.43
N GLN A 287 20.42 26.10 32.14
CA GLN A 287 21.08 25.30 33.16
C GLN A 287 22.24 24.50 32.55
N GLU A 288 22.01 23.78 31.46
CA GLU A 288 23.06 23.04 30.75
C GLU A 288 24.18 23.93 30.25
N LEU A 289 23.84 25.07 29.62
CA LEU A 289 24.85 26.02 29.11
C LEU A 289 25.70 26.56 30.25
N SER A 290 25.07 26.89 31.40
CA SER A 290 25.78 27.41 32.57
C SER A 290 26.72 26.39 33.20
N GLN A 291 26.37 25.12 33.16
CA GLN A 291 27.26 24.05 33.65
C GLN A 291 28.43 23.78 32.69
N ARG A 292 28.21 23.90 31.38
CA ARG A 292 29.25 23.60 30.37
C ARG A 292 30.22 24.76 30.14
N ALA A 293 29.74 25.98 30.25
CA ALA A 293 30.54 27.20 30.01
C ALA A 293 30.36 28.24 31.13
N PRO A 294 30.76 27.92 32.38
CA PRO A 294 30.50 28.76 33.54
C PRO A 294 31.15 30.15 33.43
N GLU A 295 32.33 30.25 32.83
CA GLU A 295 33.02 31.52 32.63
C GLU A 295 32.26 32.44 31.68
N ARG A 296 31.82 31.91 30.53
CA ARG A 296 31.05 32.65 29.53
C ARG A 296 29.69 33.09 30.04
N THR A 297 29.00 32.22 30.77
CA THR A 297 27.69 32.54 31.35
C THR A 297 27.77 33.52 32.52
N ALA A 298 28.92 33.60 33.21
CA ALA A 298 29.15 34.62 34.23
C ALA A 298 29.17 36.05 33.66
N GLU A 299 29.66 36.22 32.43
CA GLU A 299 29.67 37.51 31.73
C GLU A 299 28.23 37.99 31.38
N LEU A 300 27.27 37.10 31.31
CA LEU A 300 25.87 37.38 30.99
C LEU A 300 25.00 37.67 32.21
N ARG A 301 25.57 37.81 33.43
CA ARG A 301 24.80 38.01 34.66
C ARG A 301 24.01 39.34 34.67
N GLU A 302 24.47 40.34 33.93
CA GLU A 302 23.80 41.65 33.83
C GLU A 302 22.63 41.62 32.83
N VAL A 303 22.52 40.60 31.99
CA VAL A 303 21.42 40.42 31.04
C VAL A 303 20.17 39.90 31.79
N PRO A 304 18.97 40.43 31.52
CA PRO A 304 17.74 39.91 32.12
C PRO A 304 17.58 38.41 31.99
N GLU A 305 17.13 37.75 33.06
CA GLU A 305 17.03 36.28 33.12
C GLU A 305 16.22 35.68 31.98
N GLU A 306 15.07 36.27 31.67
CA GLU A 306 14.20 35.82 30.59
C GLU A 306 14.92 35.86 29.21
N ALA A 307 15.70 36.92 28.95
CA ALA A 307 16.47 37.04 27.73
C ALA A 307 17.58 36.01 27.62
N ARG A 308 18.25 35.67 28.74
CA ARG A 308 19.28 34.60 28.80
C ARG A 308 18.69 33.24 28.53
N ILE A 309 17.57 32.92 29.17
CA ILE A 309 16.85 31.62 28.98
C ILE A 309 16.39 31.51 27.53
N LYS A 310 15.82 32.59 26.97
CA LYS A 310 15.37 32.59 25.57
C LYS A 310 16.53 32.36 24.59
N ALA A 311 17.63 33.11 24.75
CA ALA A 311 18.80 32.96 23.87
C ALA A 311 19.44 31.56 23.98
N ALA A 312 19.58 31.03 25.20
CA ALA A 312 20.11 29.69 25.41
C ALA A 312 19.23 28.63 24.74
N ARG A 313 17.90 28.75 24.85
CA ARG A 313 16.92 27.90 24.22
C ARG A 313 17.06 27.90 22.69
N GLU A 314 17.08 29.08 22.08
CA GLU A 314 17.20 29.23 20.63
C GLU A 314 18.50 28.64 20.12
N ILE A 315 19.63 28.88 20.79
CA ILE A 315 20.93 28.33 20.41
C ILE A 315 20.92 26.80 20.51
N MET A 316 20.47 26.25 21.63
CA MET A 316 20.51 24.81 21.84
C MET A 316 19.55 24.06 20.90
N LEU A 317 18.35 24.61 20.64
CA LEU A 317 17.42 24.06 19.68
C LEU A 317 17.98 24.09 18.26
N TYR A 318 18.59 25.22 17.86
CA TYR A 318 19.22 25.32 16.55
C TYR A 318 20.29 24.24 16.31
N HIS A 319 21.18 24.05 17.29
CA HIS A 319 22.23 23.04 17.16
C HIS A 319 21.68 21.62 17.26
N LEU A 320 20.67 21.36 18.07
CA LEU A 320 20.03 20.05 18.15
C LEU A 320 19.35 19.69 16.84
N ASP A 321 18.57 20.63 16.29
CA ASP A 321 17.83 20.42 15.05
C ASP A 321 18.79 20.27 13.84
N LEU A 322 19.88 21.05 13.80
CA LEU A 322 20.92 20.92 12.77
C LEU A 322 21.62 19.57 12.83
N ALA A 323 22.08 19.19 14.02
CA ALA A 323 22.78 17.92 14.19
C ALA A 323 21.88 16.70 13.93
N TRP A 324 20.57 16.82 14.24
CA TRP A 324 19.59 15.78 13.87
C TRP A 324 19.38 15.70 12.36
N ALA A 325 19.31 16.83 11.65
CA ALA A 325 19.23 16.85 10.21
C ALA A 325 20.46 16.22 9.53
N ASP A 326 21.65 16.56 9.99
CA ASP A 326 22.93 15.97 9.50
C ASP A 326 22.96 14.45 9.75
N HIS A 327 22.43 13.98 10.90
CA HIS A 327 22.33 12.56 11.20
C HIS A 327 21.36 11.85 10.26
N LEU A 328 20.19 12.42 9.96
CA LEU A 328 19.23 11.84 9.03
C LEU A 328 19.80 11.76 7.60
N GLU A 329 20.50 12.80 7.14
CA GLU A 329 21.16 12.82 5.83
C GLU A 329 22.23 11.72 5.75
N LEU A 330 23.09 11.60 6.78
CA LEU A 330 24.06 10.51 6.85
C LEU A 330 23.40 9.13 6.79
N MET A 331 22.30 8.94 7.52
CA MET A 331 21.63 7.64 7.56
C MET A 331 20.93 7.29 6.24
N ASP A 332 20.45 8.28 5.49
CA ASP A 332 19.94 8.08 4.14
C ASP A 332 21.05 7.66 3.17
N ASP A 333 22.21 8.34 3.18
CA ASP A 333 23.38 7.98 2.36
C ASP A 333 23.87 6.57 2.68
N VAL A 334 23.94 6.23 3.98
CA VAL A 334 24.33 4.88 4.41
C VAL A 334 23.34 3.84 3.90
N ARG A 335 22.02 4.10 3.98
CA ARG A 335 20.99 3.18 3.52
C ARG A 335 21.09 2.89 2.03
N GLU A 336 21.39 3.90 1.21
CA GLU A 336 21.58 3.74 -0.23
C GLU A 336 22.78 2.86 -0.60
N SER A 337 23.85 2.94 0.19
CA SER A 337 25.11 2.24 -0.08
C SER A 337 25.31 0.96 0.72
N ILE A 338 24.51 0.70 1.76
CA ILE A 338 24.75 -0.37 2.74
C ILE A 338 24.73 -1.78 2.14
N HIS A 339 23.96 -1.98 1.05
CA HIS A 339 23.90 -3.26 0.34
C HIS A 339 25.28 -3.70 -0.19
N LEU A 340 26.18 -2.76 -0.49
CA LEU A 340 27.54 -3.05 -0.92
C LEU A 340 28.38 -3.72 0.18
N ARG A 341 28.02 -3.52 1.45
CA ARG A 341 28.69 -4.16 2.61
C ARG A 341 28.47 -5.67 2.65
N ALA A 342 27.37 -6.17 2.07
CA ALA A 342 27.14 -7.60 1.93
C ALA A 342 28.26 -8.31 1.15
N ILE A 343 28.93 -7.62 0.22
CA ILE A 343 30.09 -8.12 -0.53
C ILE A 343 31.27 -8.41 0.41
N ALA A 344 31.41 -7.64 1.50
CA ALA A 344 32.43 -7.83 2.53
C ALA A 344 32.05 -8.86 3.60
N ARG A 345 30.94 -9.61 3.42
CA ARG A 345 30.38 -10.57 4.38
C ARG A 345 29.91 -9.95 5.70
N GLU A 346 29.65 -8.66 5.72
CA GLU A 346 29.03 -7.99 6.85
C GLU A 346 27.51 -8.04 6.70
N THR A 347 26.78 -8.13 7.82
CA THR A 347 25.32 -8.05 7.82
C THR A 347 24.91 -6.58 7.65
N PRO A 348 24.27 -6.18 6.53
CA PRO A 348 23.98 -4.77 6.27
C PRO A 348 23.23 -4.06 7.41
N ILE A 349 22.27 -4.75 8.04
CA ILE A 349 21.49 -4.17 9.13
C ILE A 349 22.34 -3.91 10.39
N ASP A 350 23.26 -4.81 10.73
CA ASP A 350 24.13 -4.64 11.91
C ASP A 350 25.09 -3.47 11.72
N GLU A 351 25.62 -3.33 10.52
CA GLU A 351 26.50 -2.22 10.18
C GLU A 351 25.75 -0.88 10.16
N TYR A 352 24.49 -0.87 9.65
CA TYR A 352 23.63 0.29 9.74
C TYR A 352 23.39 0.73 11.18
N HIS A 353 23.08 -0.22 12.08
CA HIS A 353 22.91 0.03 13.50
C HIS A 353 24.20 0.56 14.15
N ARG A 354 25.37 0.03 13.77
CA ARG A 354 26.66 0.47 14.28
C ARG A 354 26.97 1.93 13.89
N ILE A 355 26.74 2.28 12.63
CA ILE A 355 26.96 3.64 12.13
C ILE A 355 25.97 4.60 12.79
N ALA A 356 24.71 4.23 12.87
CA ALA A 356 23.69 5.03 13.53
C ALA A 356 23.99 5.28 15.01
N ALA A 357 24.46 4.27 15.74
CA ALA A 357 24.85 4.41 17.15
C ALA A 357 26.03 5.38 17.31
N VAL A 358 27.03 5.31 16.44
CA VAL A 358 28.20 6.20 16.49
C VAL A 358 27.76 7.64 16.20
N SER A 359 27.04 7.88 15.10
CA SER A 359 26.56 9.21 14.73
C SER A 359 25.64 9.82 15.80
N TYR A 360 24.70 9.01 16.32
CA TYR A 360 23.77 9.43 17.38
C TYR A 360 24.49 9.77 18.69
N THR A 361 25.59 9.09 19.02
CA THR A 361 26.38 9.39 20.22
C THR A 361 26.97 10.80 20.16
N HIS A 362 27.38 11.26 18.97
CA HIS A 362 27.84 12.64 18.76
C HIS A 362 26.75 13.69 18.95
N LEU A 363 25.49 13.35 18.71
CA LEU A 363 24.34 14.23 18.98
C LEU A 363 24.05 14.40 20.47
N THR A 364 24.24 13.35 21.25
CA THR A 364 23.82 13.29 22.66
C THR A 364 24.95 13.57 23.63
N LEU A 365 26.19 13.25 23.27
CA LEU A 365 27.36 13.58 24.07
C LEU A 365 27.82 15.01 23.79
N PRO A 366 28.21 15.78 24.82
CA PRO A 366 28.85 17.06 24.62
C PRO A 366 30.17 16.83 23.87
N THR A 367 30.26 17.31 22.64
CA THR A 367 31.54 17.52 21.99
C THR A 367 32.40 18.34 22.94
N LYS A 368 33.53 17.75 23.38
CA LYS A 368 34.55 18.53 24.07
C LYS A 368 34.95 19.62 23.08
N ALA A 369 34.61 20.85 23.40
CA ALA A 369 35.11 22.04 22.74
C ALA A 369 36.61 22.16 23.10
#